data_79c2c4e16d0aa4d6aa35bd20508b9cba
#
_entry.id   79c2c4e16d0aa4d6aa35bd20508b9cba
#
_cell.length_a   1.000
_cell.length_b   1.000
_cell.length_c   1.000
_cell.angle_alpha   90.00
_cell.angle_beta   90.00
_cell.angle_gamma   90.00
#
_symmetry.space_group_name_H-M   'P 1'
#
loop_
_entity.id
_entity.type
_entity.pdbx_description
1 polymer ?
#
loop_
_entity_poly.entity_id
_entity_poly.type
_entity_poly.pdbx_seq_one_letter_code
_entity_poly.pdbx_strand_id
1 'polypeptide(L)'
;LEAADFYENFDWSKPWFYAAQGYATGTPYANKDMTLDNMNAAKMYFPILAGKLMSPDAETVATKAISEVIAHMKTYNSTYVIGRGKSALANTNANNVQKTMIGGWFHKSSDYTDQMWCDGQYMGPALLAQIIKHTGKTTNISDNDWDIIAKQFSITWAQLYDKTTGLLYHGFTANPGDDASKSWAGISKNNVYHSASFWGRANAWYFLALVDILEVMPKDNTYYSTFKGYLTDLAAGIAKYQDKGTGCWYQVMDKVPASLAGNYLEASCSSIFTAGYLKAIRLGLLDKTTYEPIAKKAYEGLVNQFMIYDNKDNSTIQLVHSCTSAGLGGSSNRAGDDNYYLTGKDASVVTSSDPTSTYYY
;
A
#
# COMPACT_ATOMS: atom_id res chain seq x y z
N LEU A 1 -21.85 -9.84 16.38
CA LEU A 1 -21.76 -10.31 17.78
C LEU A 1 -20.34 -10.82 18.08
N GLU A 2 -19.77 -11.70 17.27
CA GLU A 2 -18.40 -12.23 17.46
C GLU A 2 -17.31 -11.17 17.41
N ALA A 3 -17.46 -10.14 16.57
CA ALA A 3 -16.50 -9.05 16.50
C ALA A 3 -16.52 -8.18 17.78
N ALA A 4 -17.70 -7.94 18.36
CA ALA A 4 -17.83 -7.20 19.62
C ALA A 4 -17.18 -7.99 20.78
N ASP A 5 -17.43 -9.29 20.86
CA ASP A 5 -16.82 -10.18 21.87
C ASP A 5 -15.28 -10.23 21.73
N PHE A 6 -14.76 -10.20 20.50
CA PHE A 6 -13.33 -10.12 20.26
C PHE A 6 -12.74 -8.83 20.80
N TYR A 7 -13.36 -7.69 20.53
CA TYR A 7 -12.87 -6.39 20.98
C TYR A 7 -13.01 -6.18 22.49
N GLU A 8 -14.05 -6.70 23.12
CA GLU A 8 -14.24 -6.61 24.59
C GLU A 8 -13.23 -7.48 25.35
N ASN A 9 -12.88 -8.65 24.82
CA ASN A 9 -11.96 -9.59 25.46
C ASN A 9 -10.49 -9.42 25.01
N PHE A 10 -10.22 -8.51 24.08
CA PHE A 10 -8.89 -8.28 23.57
C PHE A 10 -8.08 -7.46 24.58
N ASP A 11 -7.01 -8.03 25.08
CA ASP A 11 -6.10 -7.35 26.01
C ASP A 11 -5.20 -6.34 25.27
N TRP A 12 -5.70 -5.15 25.09
CA TRP A 12 -5.03 -4.03 24.43
C TRP A 12 -3.78 -3.54 25.20
N SER A 13 -3.61 -3.95 26.46
CA SER A 13 -2.42 -3.65 27.25
C SER A 13 -1.23 -4.54 26.89
N LYS A 14 -1.48 -5.66 26.21
CA LYS A 14 -0.41 -6.59 25.85
C LYS A 14 0.35 -6.14 24.60
N PRO A 15 1.66 -6.12 24.68
CA PRO A 15 2.53 -5.66 23.60
C PRO A 15 2.66 -6.62 22.42
N TRP A 16 1.93 -7.75 22.40
CA TRP A 16 2.06 -8.74 21.32
C TRP A 16 1.65 -8.18 19.95
N PHE A 17 0.69 -7.27 19.90
CA PHE A 17 0.34 -6.56 18.67
C PHE A 17 1.52 -5.72 18.17
N TYR A 18 2.28 -5.13 19.08
CA TYR A 18 3.49 -4.37 18.77
C TYR A 18 4.70 -5.30 18.57
N ALA A 19 4.78 -6.41 19.28
CA ALA A 19 5.82 -7.40 19.12
C ALA A 19 5.78 -8.06 17.73
N ALA A 20 4.60 -8.31 17.18
CA ALA A 20 4.42 -8.78 15.82
C ALA A 20 4.95 -7.79 14.76
N GLN A 21 5.06 -6.51 15.12
CA GLN A 21 5.64 -5.44 14.30
C GLN A 21 7.11 -5.14 14.65
N GLY A 22 7.75 -5.95 15.50
CA GLY A 22 9.15 -5.75 15.92
C GLY A 22 9.39 -4.65 16.96
N TYR A 23 8.36 -4.23 17.70
CA TYR A 23 8.48 -3.24 18.76
C TYR A 23 8.80 -3.87 20.11
N ALA A 24 9.73 -3.25 20.85
CA ALA A 24 10.03 -3.66 22.20
C ALA A 24 8.86 -3.41 23.16
N THR A 25 8.69 -4.33 24.10
CA THR A 25 7.63 -4.30 25.12
C THR A 25 7.61 -2.96 25.86
N GLY A 26 6.48 -2.28 25.86
CA GLY A 26 6.17 -1.18 26.80
C GLY A 26 5.91 0.20 26.21
N THR A 27 6.31 0.49 24.98
CA THR A 27 5.97 1.76 24.30
C THR A 27 5.62 1.50 22.85
N PRO A 28 4.33 1.67 22.49
CA PRO A 28 3.92 1.66 21.10
C PRO A 28 4.76 2.66 20.30
N TYR A 29 5.30 2.23 19.16
CA TYR A 29 6.01 3.13 18.24
C TYR A 29 7.26 3.86 18.77
N ALA A 30 7.88 3.37 19.84
CA ALA A 30 9.11 3.96 20.39
C ALA A 30 10.37 3.66 19.57
N ASN A 31 10.27 2.86 18.51
CA ASN A 31 11.42 2.49 17.69
C ASN A 31 11.89 3.66 16.82
N LYS A 32 13.19 3.94 16.86
CA LYS A 32 13.85 5.00 16.10
C LYS A 32 13.79 4.81 14.57
N ASP A 33 13.60 3.58 14.11
CA ASP A 33 13.59 3.21 12.69
C ASP A 33 12.17 2.96 12.15
N MET A 34 11.21 3.74 12.62
CA MET A 34 9.83 3.60 12.19
C MET A 34 9.68 3.84 10.69
N THR A 35 9.17 2.84 10.00
CA THR A 35 8.84 2.89 8.57
C THR A 35 7.38 3.30 8.36
N LEU A 36 7.02 3.65 7.13
CA LEU A 36 5.61 3.89 6.79
C LEU A 36 4.76 2.64 7.04
N ASP A 37 5.28 1.44 6.73
CA ASP A 37 4.60 0.16 6.97
C ASP A 37 4.22 0.01 8.44
N ASN A 38 5.15 0.31 9.34
CA ASN A 38 4.94 0.19 10.78
C ASN A 38 3.87 1.16 11.29
N MET A 39 3.88 2.40 10.81
CA MET A 39 2.88 3.40 11.19
C MET A 39 1.47 3.02 10.73
N ASN A 40 1.34 2.33 9.60
CA ASN A 40 0.05 1.98 8.99
C ASN A 40 -0.87 1.20 9.93
N ALA A 41 -0.33 0.38 10.83
CA ALA A 41 -1.09 -0.39 11.80
C ALA A 41 -2.01 0.49 12.68
N ALA A 42 -1.66 1.76 12.88
CA ALA A 42 -2.49 2.69 13.66
C ALA A 42 -3.88 2.94 13.07
N LYS A 43 -4.11 2.64 11.78
CA LYS A 43 -5.43 2.77 11.14
C LYS A 43 -6.52 1.96 11.86
N MET A 44 -6.17 0.85 12.47
CA MET A 44 -7.12 0.00 13.20
C MET A 44 -7.77 0.70 14.40
N TYR A 45 -7.09 1.67 15.01
CA TYR A 45 -7.64 2.36 16.19
C TYR A 45 -8.84 3.25 15.85
N PHE A 46 -8.92 3.81 14.66
CA PHE A 46 -9.97 4.78 14.32
C PHE A 46 -11.37 4.19 14.33
N PRO A 47 -11.70 3.09 13.65
CA PRO A 47 -13.02 2.49 13.73
C PRO A 47 -13.36 1.99 15.14
N ILE A 48 -12.38 1.51 15.88
CA ILE A 48 -12.57 1.03 17.25
C ILE A 48 -12.93 2.18 18.19
N LEU A 49 -12.20 3.31 18.12
CA LEU A 49 -12.49 4.52 18.89
C LEU A 49 -13.85 5.13 18.50
N ALA A 50 -14.14 5.22 17.20
CA ALA A 50 -15.40 5.77 16.70
C ALA A 50 -16.62 4.93 17.14
N GLY A 51 -16.47 3.62 17.18
CA GLY A 51 -17.50 2.67 17.63
C GLY A 51 -17.64 2.56 19.13
N LYS A 52 -16.74 3.19 19.91
CA LYS A 52 -16.66 3.02 21.38
C LYS A 52 -16.56 1.54 21.79
N LEU A 53 -15.81 0.78 21.02
CA LEU A 53 -15.64 -0.67 21.20
C LEU A 53 -14.48 -1.02 22.15
N MET A 54 -13.94 -0.02 22.85
CA MET A 54 -12.81 -0.17 23.77
C MET A 54 -13.21 0.18 25.20
N SER A 55 -12.52 -0.46 26.16
CA SER A 55 -12.52 0.02 27.55
C SER A 55 -11.81 1.38 27.63
N PRO A 56 -12.05 2.19 28.69
CA PRO A 56 -11.37 3.46 28.89
C PRO A 56 -9.84 3.36 28.89
N ASP A 57 -9.29 2.27 29.42
CA ASP A 57 -7.85 2.01 29.44
C ASP A 57 -7.33 1.75 28.03
N ALA A 58 -8.06 0.98 27.23
CA ALA A 58 -7.71 0.72 25.82
C ALA A 58 -7.82 2.00 24.97
N GLU A 59 -8.82 2.85 25.20
CA GLU A 59 -8.91 4.17 24.53
C GLU A 59 -7.69 5.03 24.85
N THR A 60 -7.21 5.00 26.10
CA THR A 60 -6.01 5.72 26.52
C THR A 60 -4.77 5.21 25.75
N VAL A 61 -4.60 3.90 25.62
CA VAL A 61 -3.50 3.29 24.85
C VAL A 61 -3.59 3.67 23.38
N ALA A 62 -4.77 3.57 22.76
CA ALA A 62 -4.99 3.93 21.36
C ALA A 62 -4.69 5.41 21.08
N THR A 63 -5.15 6.31 21.97
CA THR A 63 -4.89 7.75 21.86
C THR A 63 -3.40 8.06 21.96
N LYS A 64 -2.69 7.39 22.87
CA LYS A 64 -1.24 7.51 23.01
C LYS A 64 -0.52 7.02 21.74
N ALA A 65 -0.91 5.86 21.22
CA ALA A 65 -0.33 5.30 19.99
C ALA A 65 -0.51 6.27 18.79
N ILE A 66 -1.69 6.86 18.63
CA ILE A 66 -1.93 7.86 17.57
C ILE A 66 -1.03 9.09 17.76
N SER A 67 -0.86 9.57 19.01
CA SER A 67 0.02 10.71 19.29
C SER A 67 1.48 10.41 18.96
N GLU A 68 1.96 9.21 19.25
CA GLU A 68 3.30 8.75 18.90
C GLU A 68 3.49 8.65 17.39
N VAL A 69 2.51 8.11 16.66
CA VAL A 69 2.54 8.07 15.19
C VAL A 69 2.59 9.47 14.58
N ILE A 70 1.84 10.42 15.10
CA ILE A 70 1.92 11.83 14.67
C ILE A 70 3.32 12.39 14.89
N ALA A 71 3.95 12.12 16.03
CA ALA A 71 5.32 12.55 16.32
C ALA A 71 6.32 11.93 15.32
N HIS A 72 6.15 10.63 15.00
CA HIS A 72 6.98 9.96 14.00
C HIS A 72 6.76 10.52 12.59
N MET A 73 5.52 10.82 12.20
CA MET A 73 5.24 11.46 10.92
C MET A 73 5.91 12.83 10.80
N LYS A 74 5.98 13.62 11.87
CA LYS A 74 6.73 14.90 11.90
C LYS A 74 8.22 14.67 11.63
N THR A 75 8.81 13.71 12.34
CA THR A 75 10.21 13.32 12.14
C THR A 75 10.43 12.80 10.72
N TYR A 76 9.51 11.98 10.22
CA TYR A 76 9.56 11.44 8.87
C TYR A 76 9.56 12.57 7.83
N ASN A 77 8.62 13.51 7.94
CA ASN A 77 8.50 14.66 7.03
C ASN A 77 9.70 15.63 7.08
N SER A 78 10.49 15.63 8.14
CA SER A 78 11.70 16.44 8.23
C SER A 78 12.97 15.70 7.78
N THR A 79 13.03 14.38 7.97
CA THR A 79 14.26 13.60 7.89
C THR A 79 14.33 12.68 6.67
N TYR A 80 13.21 12.01 6.33
CA TYR A 80 13.17 10.96 5.30
C TYR A 80 12.42 11.42 4.05
N VAL A 81 12.93 12.50 3.46
CA VAL A 81 12.28 13.23 2.35
C VAL A 81 13.29 13.52 1.25
N ILE A 82 12.93 13.22 0.01
CA ILE A 82 13.75 13.53 -1.17
C ILE A 82 14.09 15.01 -1.18
N GLY A 83 15.38 15.33 -1.31
CA GLY A 83 15.91 16.68 -1.36
C GLY A 83 16.20 17.33 -0.01
N ARG A 84 15.98 16.65 1.12
CA ARG A 84 16.34 17.13 2.47
C ARG A 84 16.59 16.00 3.46
N GLY A 85 17.09 16.36 4.65
CA GLY A 85 17.34 15.40 5.73
C GLY A 85 18.35 14.32 5.33
N LYS A 86 17.93 13.07 5.24
CA LYS A 86 18.75 11.92 4.87
C LYS A 86 18.88 11.70 3.37
N SER A 87 18.25 12.53 2.53
CA SER A 87 18.36 12.41 1.07
C SER A 87 19.79 12.64 0.58
N ALA A 88 20.23 11.83 -0.37
CA ALA A 88 21.47 12.06 -1.08
C ALA A 88 21.45 13.37 -1.90
N LEU A 89 20.24 13.88 -2.20
CA LEU A 89 20.04 15.12 -2.93
C LEU A 89 19.97 16.37 -2.04
N ALA A 90 20.05 16.25 -0.71
CA ALA A 90 19.79 17.33 0.23
C ALA A 90 20.68 18.57 0.02
N ASN A 91 21.91 18.38 -0.45
CA ASN A 91 22.88 19.47 -0.66
C ASN A 91 23.51 19.43 -2.06
N THR A 92 22.78 18.90 -3.05
CA THR A 92 23.29 18.74 -4.42
C THR A 92 22.49 19.58 -5.41
N ASN A 93 23.08 19.82 -6.57
CA ASN A 93 22.38 20.41 -7.70
C ASN A 93 21.54 19.33 -8.39
N ALA A 94 20.33 19.09 -7.88
CA ALA A 94 19.38 18.18 -8.50
C ALA A 94 19.10 18.59 -9.96
N ASN A 95 19.09 17.62 -10.88
CA ASN A 95 18.70 17.86 -12.27
C ASN A 95 17.17 18.13 -12.39
N ASN A 96 16.71 18.48 -13.58
CA ASN A 96 15.30 18.87 -13.77
C ASN A 96 14.31 17.76 -13.44
N VAL A 97 14.64 16.49 -13.67
CA VAL A 97 13.78 15.35 -13.32
C VAL A 97 13.76 15.16 -11.80
N GLN A 98 14.92 15.15 -11.16
CA GLN A 98 15.03 15.02 -9.71
C GLN A 98 14.29 16.12 -8.94
N LYS A 99 14.28 17.37 -9.48
CA LYS A 99 13.52 18.48 -8.89
C LYS A 99 12.02 18.19 -8.79
N THR A 100 11.46 17.40 -9.70
CA THR A 100 10.04 17.03 -9.66
C THR A 100 9.71 16.04 -8.54
N MET A 101 10.72 15.38 -7.97
CA MET A 101 10.59 14.38 -6.90
C MET A 101 10.81 14.96 -5.50
N ILE A 102 11.31 16.20 -5.40
CA ILE A 102 11.63 16.83 -4.12
C ILE A 102 10.39 16.97 -3.23
N GLY A 103 10.52 16.50 -2.00
CA GLY A 103 9.46 16.51 -1.00
C GLY A 103 8.70 15.19 -0.89
N GLY A 104 9.03 14.20 -1.72
CA GLY A 104 8.51 12.84 -1.61
C GLY A 104 9.04 12.11 -0.38
N TRP A 105 8.18 11.39 0.34
CA TRP A 105 8.57 10.59 1.50
C TRP A 105 9.23 9.30 1.05
N PHE A 106 10.35 8.94 1.68
CA PHE A 106 10.97 7.63 1.43
C PHE A 106 10.00 6.52 1.78
N HIS A 107 10.04 5.42 1.03
CA HIS A 107 9.24 4.23 1.36
C HIS A 107 9.63 3.67 2.74
N LYS A 108 10.94 3.60 3.03
CA LYS A 108 11.48 3.23 4.35
C LYS A 108 12.60 4.17 4.77
N SER A 109 12.74 4.36 6.08
CA SER A 109 13.58 5.41 6.65
C SER A 109 15.08 5.28 6.36
N SER A 110 15.66 4.08 6.37
CA SER A 110 17.12 3.90 6.25
C SER A 110 17.56 3.12 5.01
N ASP A 111 16.78 2.10 4.62
CA ASP A 111 17.22 1.12 3.62
C ASP A 111 16.84 1.50 2.19
N TYR A 112 15.94 2.47 2.01
CA TYR A 112 15.38 2.86 0.72
C TYR A 112 15.41 4.38 0.56
N THR A 113 16.61 4.95 0.76
CA THR A 113 16.86 6.38 0.59
C THR A 113 16.47 6.83 -0.81
N ASP A 114 15.78 7.99 -0.87
CA ASP A 114 15.33 8.62 -2.11
C ASP A 114 14.37 7.78 -2.99
N GLN A 115 13.73 6.76 -2.42
CA GLN A 115 12.78 5.90 -3.10
C GLN A 115 11.35 6.14 -2.62
N MET A 116 10.39 6.17 -3.56
CA MET A 116 8.95 6.13 -3.28
C MET A 116 8.33 4.94 -4.00
N TRP A 117 7.48 4.19 -3.30
CA TRP A 117 6.74 3.05 -3.86
C TRP A 117 5.24 3.29 -3.70
N CYS A 118 4.43 2.65 -4.54
CA CYS A 118 2.97 2.69 -4.43
C CYS A 118 2.47 2.27 -3.05
N ASP A 119 3.11 1.27 -2.46
CA ASP A 119 2.84 0.75 -1.12
C ASP A 119 2.87 1.86 -0.06
N GLY A 120 3.89 2.71 -0.12
CA GLY A 120 4.06 3.83 0.80
C GLY A 120 2.89 4.81 0.80
N GLN A 121 2.17 4.95 -0.31
CA GLN A 121 1.01 5.86 -0.40
C GLN A 121 -0.16 5.37 0.44
N TYR A 122 -0.36 4.06 0.52
CA TYR A 122 -1.33 3.46 1.43
C TYR A 122 -0.89 3.53 2.88
N MET A 123 0.40 3.31 3.14
CA MET A 123 0.95 3.19 4.49
C MET A 123 0.99 4.53 5.23
N GLY A 124 1.53 5.58 4.64
CA GLY A 124 1.72 6.88 5.28
C GLY A 124 0.62 7.91 4.99
N PRO A 125 0.52 8.43 3.76
CA PRO A 125 -0.43 9.50 3.41
C PRO A 125 -1.90 9.14 3.66
N ALA A 126 -2.32 7.90 3.38
CA ALA A 126 -3.68 7.47 3.68
C ALA A 126 -3.94 7.36 5.20
N LEU A 127 -2.93 6.99 6.00
CA LEU A 127 -3.03 7.07 7.45
C LEU A 127 -3.15 8.52 7.93
N LEU A 128 -2.37 9.45 7.37
CA LEU A 128 -2.45 10.87 7.70
C LEU A 128 -3.86 11.43 7.44
N ALA A 129 -4.51 11.03 6.35
CA ALA A 129 -5.90 11.42 6.06
C ALA A 129 -6.88 10.93 7.15
N GLN A 130 -6.71 9.69 7.64
CA GLN A 130 -7.51 9.17 8.75
C GLN A 130 -7.26 9.94 10.06
N ILE A 131 -6.01 10.28 10.35
CA ILE A 131 -5.66 11.08 11.52
C ILE A 131 -6.37 12.45 11.47
N ILE A 132 -6.28 13.17 10.34
CA ILE A 132 -6.94 14.46 10.14
C ILE A 132 -8.46 14.33 10.41
N LYS A 133 -9.08 13.31 9.83
CA LYS A 133 -10.52 13.06 9.97
C LYS A 133 -10.93 12.82 11.42
N HIS A 134 -10.19 11.98 12.14
CA HIS A 134 -10.58 11.55 13.48
C HIS A 134 -10.16 12.50 14.60
N THR A 135 -9.08 13.23 14.44
CA THR A 135 -8.65 14.21 15.43
C THR A 135 -9.31 15.57 15.26
N GLY A 136 -9.86 15.85 14.07
CA GLY A 136 -10.44 17.16 13.73
C GLY A 136 -9.44 18.32 13.77
N LYS A 137 -8.15 18.02 13.84
CA LYS A 137 -7.07 19.00 14.00
C LYS A 137 -5.96 18.72 12.98
N THR A 138 -5.26 19.78 12.60
CA THR A 138 -3.98 19.62 11.92
C THR A 138 -3.02 18.89 12.85
N THR A 139 -2.22 18.00 12.31
CA THR A 139 -1.21 17.28 13.10
C THR A 139 0.00 18.15 13.40
N ASN A 140 0.01 19.40 12.92
CA ASN A 140 1.16 20.33 12.93
C ASN A 140 2.41 19.74 12.21
N ILE A 141 2.21 18.86 11.24
CA ILE A 141 3.27 18.43 10.34
C ILE A 141 3.54 19.54 9.31
N SER A 142 2.48 20.20 8.85
CA SER A 142 2.51 21.43 8.07
C SER A 142 1.33 22.33 8.48
N ASP A 143 1.26 23.53 7.90
CA ASP A 143 0.11 24.42 8.08
C ASP A 143 -1.18 23.81 7.48
N ASN A 144 -1.02 22.98 6.46
CA ASN A 144 -2.10 22.22 5.85
C ASN A 144 -1.62 20.78 5.53
N ASP A 145 -2.04 19.82 6.33
CA ASP A 145 -1.63 18.42 6.14
C ASP A 145 -2.15 17.80 4.83
N TRP A 146 -3.23 18.34 4.24
CA TRP A 146 -3.69 17.92 2.92
C TRP A 146 -2.69 18.25 1.80
N ASP A 147 -1.89 19.31 1.94
CA ASP A 147 -0.82 19.65 0.99
C ASP A 147 0.26 18.57 0.97
N ILE A 148 0.59 18.01 2.15
CA ILE A 148 1.52 16.88 2.25
C ILE A 148 0.97 15.66 1.50
N ILE A 149 -0.27 15.28 1.78
CA ILE A 149 -0.93 14.13 1.15
C ILE A 149 -0.97 14.32 -0.36
N ALA A 150 -1.43 15.48 -0.82
CA ALA A 150 -1.53 15.81 -2.24
C ALA A 150 -0.15 15.75 -2.92
N LYS A 151 0.89 16.24 -2.25
CA LYS A 151 2.25 16.22 -2.76
C LYS A 151 2.77 14.79 -2.93
N GLN A 152 2.55 13.90 -1.97
CA GLN A 152 3.00 12.51 -2.09
C GLN A 152 2.35 11.83 -3.30
N PHE A 153 1.04 12.00 -3.46
CA PHE A 153 0.30 11.42 -4.58
C PHE A 153 0.68 12.03 -5.92
N SER A 154 0.83 13.35 -6.02
CA SER A 154 1.20 14.01 -7.27
C SER A 154 2.60 13.61 -7.75
N ILE A 155 3.58 13.52 -6.85
CA ILE A 155 4.93 13.06 -7.18
C ILE A 155 4.88 11.62 -7.67
N THR A 156 4.23 10.72 -6.91
CA THR A 156 4.16 9.30 -7.26
C THR A 156 3.43 9.10 -8.59
N TRP A 157 2.30 9.78 -8.80
CA TRP A 157 1.56 9.73 -10.06
C TRP A 157 2.41 10.18 -11.25
N ALA A 158 3.08 11.31 -11.12
CA ALA A 158 3.91 11.86 -12.20
C ALA A 158 5.09 10.95 -12.61
N GLN A 159 5.62 10.15 -11.66
CA GLN A 159 6.77 9.29 -11.90
C GLN A 159 6.38 7.87 -12.33
N LEU A 160 5.22 7.37 -11.93
CA LEU A 160 4.88 5.95 -12.06
C LEU A 160 3.71 5.67 -13.01
N TYR A 161 2.82 6.65 -13.26
CA TYR A 161 1.63 6.40 -14.08
C TYR A 161 1.97 6.32 -15.57
N ASP A 162 1.69 5.17 -16.16
CA ASP A 162 1.81 4.94 -17.61
C ASP A 162 0.44 5.17 -18.29
N LYS A 163 0.36 6.20 -19.10
CA LYS A 163 -0.87 6.57 -19.84
C LYS A 163 -1.32 5.52 -20.85
N THR A 164 -0.42 4.67 -21.34
CA THR A 164 -0.72 3.65 -22.34
C THR A 164 -1.47 2.47 -21.73
N THR A 165 -1.01 2.04 -20.56
CA THR A 165 -1.62 0.94 -19.83
C THR A 165 -2.73 1.40 -18.88
N GLY A 166 -2.60 2.60 -18.33
CA GLY A 166 -3.45 3.09 -17.25
C GLY A 166 -3.04 2.53 -15.87
N LEU A 167 -1.83 1.98 -15.76
CA LEU A 167 -1.29 1.36 -14.55
C LEU A 167 -0.11 2.16 -13.99
N LEU A 168 0.29 1.81 -12.77
CA LEU A 168 1.45 2.37 -12.09
C LEU A 168 2.57 1.33 -12.02
N TYR A 169 3.80 1.75 -12.33
CA TYR A 169 4.99 0.99 -11.95
C TYR A 169 5.08 0.87 -10.42
N HIS A 170 5.83 -0.11 -9.90
CA HIS A 170 5.87 -0.40 -8.47
C HIS A 170 6.47 0.76 -7.66
N GLY A 171 7.57 1.31 -8.10
CA GLY A 171 8.26 2.39 -7.39
C GLY A 171 9.27 3.12 -8.26
N PHE A 172 9.73 4.28 -7.77
CA PHE A 172 10.80 5.06 -8.38
C PHE A 172 11.85 5.47 -7.35
N THR A 173 13.00 5.89 -7.83
CA THR A 173 14.08 6.47 -7.04
C THR A 173 14.54 7.81 -7.63
N ALA A 174 14.85 8.77 -6.79
CA ALA A 174 15.48 10.02 -7.24
C ALA A 174 17.01 9.90 -7.40
N ASN A 175 17.60 8.76 -6.96
CA ASN A 175 19.03 8.49 -7.05
C ASN A 175 19.29 7.14 -7.73
N PRO A 176 19.03 7.01 -9.06
CA PRO A 176 19.19 5.75 -9.78
C PRO A 176 20.69 5.36 -9.86
N GLY A 177 20.96 4.08 -9.67
CA GLY A 177 22.32 3.53 -9.74
C GLY A 177 23.10 3.52 -8.42
N ASP A 178 22.53 4.02 -7.31
CA ASP A 178 23.07 3.78 -5.98
C ASP A 178 22.93 2.31 -5.54
N ASP A 179 23.58 1.93 -4.44
CA ASP A 179 23.56 0.54 -3.98
C ASP A 179 22.16 0.02 -3.66
N ALA A 180 21.25 0.89 -3.24
CA ALA A 180 19.87 0.52 -2.90
C ALA A 180 18.96 0.35 -4.14
N SER A 181 19.31 0.95 -5.27
CA SER A 181 18.45 1.01 -6.46
C SER A 181 19.05 0.41 -7.74
N LYS A 182 20.36 0.21 -7.81
CA LYS A 182 21.06 -0.25 -9.03
C LYS A 182 20.54 -1.56 -9.64
N SER A 183 19.91 -2.41 -8.83
CA SER A 183 19.35 -3.68 -9.33
C SER A 183 18.08 -3.50 -10.16
N TRP A 184 17.36 -2.38 -10.00
CA TRP A 184 16.06 -2.14 -10.64
C TRP A 184 15.93 -0.77 -11.32
N ALA A 185 16.79 0.18 -11.01
CA ALA A 185 16.82 1.51 -11.63
C ALA A 185 18.23 1.82 -12.15
N GLY A 186 18.33 2.72 -13.13
CA GLY A 186 19.59 3.13 -13.73
C GLY A 186 19.72 2.76 -15.19
N ILE A 187 20.78 3.24 -15.82
CA ILE A 187 21.02 3.14 -17.28
C ILE A 187 21.02 1.68 -17.77
N SER A 188 21.59 0.76 -16.99
CA SER A 188 21.66 -0.66 -17.33
C SER A 188 20.30 -1.35 -17.46
N LYS A 189 19.24 -0.74 -16.95
CA LYS A 189 17.87 -1.28 -16.97
C LYS A 189 16.96 -0.61 -18.02
N ASN A 190 17.50 0.26 -18.87
CA ASN A 190 16.73 1.11 -19.79
C ASN A 190 15.61 1.91 -19.10
N ASN A 191 15.75 2.10 -17.81
CA ASN A 191 14.75 2.69 -16.94
C ASN A 191 15.47 3.46 -15.84
N VAL A 192 15.56 4.75 -16.00
CA VAL A 192 16.46 5.57 -15.19
C VAL A 192 15.93 5.76 -13.77
N TYR A 193 14.64 5.86 -13.60
CA TYR A 193 14.05 6.27 -12.33
C TYR A 193 13.03 5.30 -11.73
N HIS A 194 12.26 4.56 -12.52
CA HIS A 194 11.20 3.65 -12.02
C HIS A 194 11.48 2.18 -12.33
N SER A 195 10.78 1.24 -11.67
CA SER A 195 10.82 -0.21 -11.91
C SER A 195 10.25 -0.57 -13.30
N ALA A 196 10.51 -1.80 -13.76
CA ALA A 196 10.22 -2.19 -15.14
C ALA A 196 8.81 -2.75 -15.36
N SER A 197 8.17 -3.34 -14.33
CA SER A 197 6.92 -4.09 -14.49
C SER A 197 5.77 -3.53 -13.63
N PHE A 198 4.55 -3.82 -14.03
CA PHE A 198 3.32 -3.43 -13.33
C PHE A 198 2.90 -4.52 -12.34
N TRP A 199 3.41 -4.45 -11.12
CA TRP A 199 3.06 -5.39 -10.08
C TRP A 199 1.64 -5.16 -9.55
N GLY A 200 0.84 -6.24 -9.47
CA GLY A 200 -0.59 -6.15 -9.11
C GLY A 200 -0.82 -5.51 -7.75
N ARG A 201 -0.12 -5.97 -6.71
CA ARG A 201 -0.31 -5.44 -5.35
C ARG A 201 0.14 -3.99 -5.18
N ALA A 202 1.14 -3.52 -5.93
CA ALA A 202 1.52 -2.09 -5.93
C ALA A 202 0.37 -1.20 -6.43
N ASN A 203 -0.22 -1.57 -7.58
CA ASN A 203 -1.41 -0.90 -8.10
C ASN A 203 -2.58 -0.96 -7.13
N ALA A 204 -2.77 -2.10 -6.46
CA ALA A 204 -3.83 -2.32 -5.49
C ALA A 204 -3.69 -1.41 -4.26
N TRP A 205 -2.48 -1.27 -3.69
CA TRP A 205 -2.22 -0.34 -2.60
C TRP A 205 -2.54 1.09 -2.96
N TYR A 206 -2.08 1.55 -4.13
CA TYR A 206 -2.34 2.93 -4.57
C TYR A 206 -3.84 3.17 -4.81
N PHE A 207 -4.52 2.22 -5.45
CA PHE A 207 -5.96 2.28 -5.69
C PHE A 207 -6.77 2.38 -4.39
N LEU A 208 -6.49 1.50 -3.43
CA LEU A 208 -7.18 1.51 -2.14
C LEU A 208 -6.88 2.79 -1.35
N ALA A 209 -5.63 3.29 -1.41
CA ALA A 209 -5.26 4.56 -0.78
C ALA A 209 -6.08 5.74 -1.31
N LEU A 210 -6.32 5.81 -2.63
CA LEU A 210 -7.17 6.84 -3.22
C LEU A 210 -8.61 6.75 -2.71
N VAL A 211 -9.17 5.54 -2.62
CA VAL A 211 -10.53 5.32 -2.11
C VAL A 211 -10.64 5.73 -0.64
N ASP A 212 -9.66 5.32 0.20
CA ASP A 212 -9.65 5.61 1.63
C ASP A 212 -9.48 7.12 1.91
N ILE A 213 -8.64 7.79 1.13
CA ILE A 213 -8.45 9.24 1.25
C ILE A 213 -9.73 9.99 0.82
N LEU A 214 -10.33 9.62 -0.30
CA LEU A 214 -11.54 10.27 -0.80
C LEU A 214 -12.77 10.03 0.09
N GLU A 215 -12.80 8.94 0.86
CA GLU A 215 -13.85 8.70 1.88
C GLU A 215 -13.84 9.77 2.96
N VAL A 216 -12.67 10.27 3.32
CA VAL A 216 -12.49 11.19 4.46
C VAL A 216 -12.16 12.63 4.06
N MET A 217 -11.70 12.85 2.83
CA MET A 217 -11.40 14.17 2.30
C MET A 217 -12.68 14.99 2.14
N PRO A 218 -12.76 16.23 2.64
CA PRO A 218 -13.87 17.13 2.36
C PRO A 218 -14.06 17.34 0.85
N LYS A 219 -15.31 17.33 0.38
CA LYS A 219 -15.59 17.46 -1.07
C LYS A 219 -15.23 18.84 -1.64
N ASP A 220 -15.17 19.85 -0.79
CA ASP A 220 -14.73 21.22 -1.11
C ASP A 220 -13.22 21.41 -0.98
N ASN A 221 -12.47 20.37 -0.59
CA ASN A 221 -11.03 20.41 -0.54
C ASN A 221 -10.45 20.64 -1.95
N THR A 222 -9.48 21.54 -2.06
CA THR A 222 -8.86 21.94 -3.35
C THR A 222 -8.28 20.76 -4.15
N TYR A 223 -7.92 19.67 -3.49
CA TYR A 223 -7.33 18.48 -4.11
C TYR A 223 -8.35 17.39 -4.45
N TYR A 224 -9.63 17.53 -4.02
CA TYR A 224 -10.62 16.46 -4.17
C TYR A 224 -10.82 16.04 -5.64
N SER A 225 -10.93 16.99 -6.55
CA SER A 225 -11.11 16.71 -7.98
C SER A 225 -9.90 15.99 -8.58
N THR A 226 -8.70 16.36 -8.20
CA THR A 226 -7.46 15.71 -8.64
C THR A 226 -7.38 14.26 -8.19
N PHE A 227 -7.66 13.99 -6.91
CA PHE A 227 -7.70 12.62 -6.39
C PHE A 227 -8.77 11.77 -7.05
N LYS A 228 -9.94 12.34 -7.28
CA LYS A 228 -11.01 11.66 -8.02
C LYS A 228 -10.60 11.36 -9.48
N GLY A 229 -9.87 12.24 -10.12
CA GLY A 229 -9.27 12.01 -11.44
C GLY A 229 -8.30 10.81 -11.41
N TYR A 230 -7.35 10.79 -10.49
CA TYR A 230 -6.43 9.66 -10.31
C TYR A 230 -7.17 8.33 -10.07
N LEU A 231 -8.19 8.35 -9.21
CA LEU A 231 -9.01 7.17 -8.95
C LEU A 231 -9.72 6.67 -10.22
N THR A 232 -10.31 7.57 -10.99
CA THR A 232 -11.05 7.21 -12.21
C THR A 232 -10.13 6.62 -13.28
N ASP A 233 -8.98 7.25 -13.50
CA ASP A 233 -7.99 6.80 -14.49
C ASP A 233 -7.41 5.43 -14.12
N LEU A 234 -7.01 5.26 -12.86
CA LEU A 234 -6.47 4.00 -12.38
C LEU A 234 -7.53 2.88 -12.36
N ALA A 235 -8.75 3.18 -11.95
CA ALA A 235 -9.86 2.23 -12.00
C ALA A 235 -10.10 1.71 -13.41
N ALA A 236 -10.07 2.57 -14.42
CA ALA A 236 -10.21 2.18 -15.81
C ALA A 236 -9.04 1.30 -16.29
N GLY A 237 -7.81 1.65 -15.90
CA GLY A 237 -6.62 0.84 -16.20
C GLY A 237 -6.69 -0.54 -15.57
N ILE A 238 -7.04 -0.64 -14.29
CA ILE A 238 -7.20 -1.92 -13.58
C ILE A 238 -8.29 -2.78 -14.26
N ALA A 239 -9.45 -2.20 -14.58
CA ALA A 239 -10.56 -2.90 -15.23
C ALA A 239 -10.17 -3.50 -16.58
N LYS A 240 -9.31 -2.82 -17.35
CA LYS A 240 -8.82 -3.28 -18.65
C LYS A 240 -8.08 -4.61 -18.57
N TYR A 241 -7.39 -4.88 -17.46
CA TYR A 241 -6.56 -6.06 -17.26
C TYR A 241 -7.21 -7.14 -16.39
N GLN A 242 -8.50 -6.99 -16.06
CA GLN A 242 -9.24 -8.07 -15.41
C GLN A 242 -9.30 -9.30 -16.32
N ASP A 243 -8.90 -10.46 -15.83
CA ASP A 243 -9.04 -11.71 -16.58
C ASP A 243 -10.49 -12.03 -16.86
N LYS A 244 -10.82 -12.18 -18.12
CA LYS A 244 -12.21 -12.36 -18.57
C LYS A 244 -12.80 -13.70 -18.18
N GLY A 245 -11.97 -14.72 -17.97
CA GLY A 245 -12.40 -16.04 -17.54
C GLY A 245 -12.78 -16.04 -16.06
N THR A 246 -11.88 -15.60 -15.21
CA THR A 246 -11.98 -15.73 -13.74
C THR A 246 -12.47 -14.47 -13.03
N GLY A 247 -12.25 -13.28 -13.60
CA GLY A 247 -12.53 -12.00 -12.96
C GLY A 247 -11.41 -11.51 -12.02
N CYS A 248 -10.33 -12.25 -11.89
CA CYS A 248 -9.16 -11.89 -11.06
C CYS A 248 -8.07 -11.18 -11.88
N TRP A 249 -6.97 -10.81 -11.24
CA TRP A 249 -5.84 -10.16 -11.89
C TRP A 249 -4.55 -10.94 -11.70
N TYR A 250 -3.66 -10.83 -12.69
CA TYR A 250 -2.36 -11.47 -12.69
C TYR A 250 -1.34 -10.71 -11.83
N GLN A 251 -0.31 -11.45 -11.35
CA GLN A 251 0.83 -10.90 -10.59
C GLN A 251 1.53 -9.76 -11.35
N VAL A 252 1.83 -9.96 -12.63
CA VAL A 252 2.26 -8.92 -13.58
C VAL A 252 1.05 -8.56 -14.43
N MET A 253 0.47 -7.40 -14.17
CA MET A 253 -0.92 -7.07 -14.57
C MET A 253 -1.15 -7.00 -16.07
N ASP A 254 -0.22 -6.45 -16.83
CA ASP A 254 -0.35 -6.19 -18.27
C ASP A 254 -0.05 -7.42 -19.15
N LYS A 255 0.17 -8.58 -18.54
CA LYS A 255 0.57 -9.82 -19.21
C LYS A 255 -0.28 -11.00 -18.79
N VAL A 256 -0.48 -11.93 -19.71
CA VAL A 256 -1.18 -13.19 -19.47
C VAL A 256 -0.19 -14.36 -19.63
N PRO A 257 -0.47 -15.59 -19.11
CA PRO A 257 0.45 -16.72 -19.22
C PRO A 257 0.92 -17.03 -20.65
N ALA A 258 0.11 -16.74 -21.65
CA ALA A 258 0.49 -16.90 -23.07
C ALA A 258 1.61 -15.95 -23.51
N SER A 259 1.72 -14.77 -22.90
CA SER A 259 2.77 -13.78 -23.19
C SER A 259 3.90 -13.77 -22.16
N LEU A 260 3.64 -14.29 -20.95
CA LEU A 260 4.61 -14.38 -19.85
C LEU A 260 4.41 -15.70 -19.11
N ALA A 261 5.18 -16.72 -19.49
CA ALA A 261 5.09 -18.05 -18.87
C ALA A 261 5.32 -17.98 -17.36
N GLY A 262 4.47 -18.67 -16.61
CA GLY A 262 4.53 -18.67 -15.14
C GLY A 262 3.78 -17.52 -14.47
N ASN A 263 3.22 -16.55 -15.23
CA ASN A 263 2.37 -15.52 -14.61
C ASN A 263 1.10 -16.16 -14.07
N TYR A 264 0.71 -15.79 -12.88
CA TYR A 264 -0.41 -16.41 -12.15
C TYR A 264 -1.43 -15.37 -11.67
N LEU A 265 -2.67 -15.81 -11.48
CA LEU A 265 -3.70 -15.00 -10.84
C LEU A 265 -3.33 -14.82 -9.36
N GLU A 266 -3.26 -13.58 -8.91
CA GLU A 266 -2.73 -13.23 -7.60
C GLU A 266 -3.85 -12.79 -6.65
N ALA A 267 -3.93 -13.46 -5.50
CA ALA A 267 -5.05 -13.33 -4.57
C ALA A 267 -5.09 -11.96 -3.88
N SER A 268 -3.95 -11.43 -3.46
CA SER A 268 -3.93 -10.20 -2.66
C SER A 268 -4.33 -8.96 -3.46
N CYS A 269 -3.78 -8.79 -4.67
CA CYS A 269 -4.18 -7.67 -5.52
C CYS A 269 -5.64 -7.79 -5.95
N SER A 270 -6.08 -8.99 -6.31
CA SER A 270 -7.48 -9.25 -6.69
C SER A 270 -8.44 -8.92 -5.54
N SER A 271 -8.10 -9.28 -4.31
CA SER A 271 -8.89 -8.97 -3.11
C SER A 271 -8.98 -7.46 -2.85
N ILE A 272 -7.84 -6.76 -2.93
CA ILE A 272 -7.79 -5.31 -2.69
C ILE A 272 -8.55 -4.56 -3.80
N PHE A 273 -8.42 -4.94 -5.06
CA PHE A 273 -9.18 -4.33 -6.16
C PHE A 273 -10.67 -4.55 -5.98
N THR A 274 -11.10 -5.75 -5.64
CA THR A 274 -12.51 -6.07 -5.40
C THR A 274 -13.09 -5.20 -4.28
N ALA A 275 -12.43 -5.16 -3.13
CA ALA A 275 -12.82 -4.35 -1.99
C ALA A 275 -12.84 -2.84 -2.33
N GLY A 276 -11.81 -2.36 -3.04
CA GLY A 276 -11.70 -0.98 -3.46
C GLY A 276 -12.80 -0.56 -4.43
N TYR A 277 -13.13 -1.37 -5.44
CA TYR A 277 -14.25 -1.11 -6.34
C TYR A 277 -15.57 -1.06 -5.59
N LEU A 278 -15.88 -2.06 -4.78
CA LEU A 278 -17.14 -2.11 -4.00
C LEU A 278 -17.25 -0.90 -3.07
N LYS A 279 -16.16 -0.54 -2.40
CA LYS A 279 -16.11 0.65 -1.53
C LYS A 279 -16.29 1.93 -2.31
N ALA A 280 -15.61 2.10 -3.43
CA ALA A 280 -15.71 3.29 -4.27
C ALA A 280 -17.12 3.47 -4.87
N ILE A 281 -17.78 2.38 -5.28
CA ILE A 281 -19.16 2.39 -5.74
C ILE A 281 -20.11 2.81 -4.61
N ARG A 282 -19.96 2.20 -3.43
CA ARG A 282 -20.77 2.55 -2.24
C ARG A 282 -20.67 4.02 -1.86
N LEU A 283 -19.49 4.61 -2.02
CA LEU A 283 -19.21 6.02 -1.72
C LEU A 283 -19.64 6.97 -2.86
N GLY A 284 -20.10 6.45 -4.00
CA GLY A 284 -20.43 7.26 -5.19
C GLY A 284 -19.20 7.87 -5.88
N LEU A 285 -18.02 7.30 -5.66
CA LEU A 285 -16.77 7.73 -6.27
C LEU A 285 -16.59 7.16 -7.68
N LEU A 286 -17.10 5.96 -7.94
CA LEU A 286 -17.10 5.32 -9.26
C LEU A 286 -18.53 5.03 -9.72
N ASP A 287 -18.75 5.04 -11.03
CA ASP A 287 -20.05 4.73 -11.63
C ASP A 287 -20.43 3.27 -11.37
N LYS A 288 -21.60 3.09 -10.74
CA LYS A 288 -22.10 1.76 -10.39
C LYS A 288 -22.33 0.88 -11.60
N THR A 289 -22.92 1.45 -12.67
CA THR A 289 -23.26 0.68 -13.87
C THR A 289 -22.05 0.08 -14.55
N THR A 290 -20.95 0.84 -14.57
CA THR A 290 -19.67 0.42 -15.18
C THR A 290 -18.92 -0.58 -14.31
N TYR A 291 -18.79 -0.32 -13.02
CA TYR A 291 -17.84 -1.03 -12.16
C TYR A 291 -18.44 -2.14 -11.28
N GLU A 292 -19.76 -2.15 -11.04
CA GLU A 292 -20.38 -3.23 -10.25
C GLU A 292 -20.25 -4.61 -10.92
N PRO A 293 -20.44 -4.77 -12.24
CA PRO A 293 -20.21 -6.06 -12.90
C PRO A 293 -18.77 -6.57 -12.74
N ILE A 294 -17.77 -5.66 -12.81
CA ILE A 294 -16.35 -5.95 -12.62
C ILE A 294 -16.11 -6.46 -11.20
N ALA A 295 -16.61 -5.73 -10.20
CA ALA A 295 -16.44 -6.08 -8.79
C ALA A 295 -17.14 -7.38 -8.42
N LYS A 296 -18.35 -7.63 -8.91
CA LYS A 296 -19.08 -8.89 -8.69
C LYS A 296 -18.34 -10.08 -9.27
N LYS A 297 -17.91 -9.97 -10.53
CA LYS A 297 -17.14 -11.03 -11.17
C LYS A 297 -15.83 -11.30 -10.43
N ALA A 298 -15.17 -10.26 -9.96
CA ALA A 298 -13.95 -10.41 -9.16
C ALA A 298 -14.23 -11.13 -7.83
N TYR A 299 -15.32 -10.79 -7.15
CA TYR A 299 -15.71 -11.49 -5.90
C TYR A 299 -15.96 -12.97 -6.13
N GLU A 300 -16.70 -13.32 -7.18
CA GLU A 300 -16.92 -14.74 -7.56
C GLU A 300 -15.59 -15.43 -7.87
N GLY A 301 -14.70 -14.72 -8.58
CA GLY A 301 -13.36 -15.22 -8.90
C GLY A 301 -12.52 -15.46 -7.65
N LEU A 302 -12.54 -14.55 -6.66
CA LEU A 302 -11.82 -14.72 -5.39
C LEU A 302 -12.22 -16.01 -4.68
N VAL A 303 -13.53 -16.25 -4.57
CA VAL A 303 -14.05 -17.46 -3.92
C VAL A 303 -13.64 -18.72 -4.69
N ASN A 304 -13.77 -18.71 -6.02
CA ASN A 304 -13.56 -19.90 -6.84
C ASN A 304 -12.08 -20.21 -7.10
N GLN A 305 -11.18 -19.20 -7.09
CA GLN A 305 -9.78 -19.39 -7.45
C GLN A 305 -8.86 -19.51 -6.23
N PHE A 306 -9.19 -18.85 -5.13
CA PHE A 306 -8.24 -18.66 -4.03
C PHE A 306 -8.68 -19.21 -2.69
N MET A 307 -9.97 -19.48 -2.49
CA MET A 307 -10.45 -20.05 -1.24
C MET A 307 -10.48 -21.57 -1.32
N ILE A 308 -9.77 -22.23 -0.42
CA ILE A 308 -9.75 -23.70 -0.29
C ILE A 308 -10.30 -24.07 1.05
N TYR A 309 -11.23 -25.03 1.05
CA TYR A 309 -11.77 -25.62 2.27
C TYR A 309 -10.91 -26.82 2.67
N ASP A 310 -10.68 -27.01 3.95
CA ASP A 310 -10.07 -28.24 4.45
C ASP A 310 -10.99 -29.42 4.16
N ASN A 311 -10.45 -30.41 3.45
CA ASN A 311 -11.22 -31.61 3.04
C ASN A 311 -11.58 -32.53 4.19
N LYS A 312 -11.04 -32.32 5.40
CA LYS A 312 -11.27 -33.19 6.56
C LYS A 312 -12.53 -32.83 7.33
N ASP A 313 -12.80 -31.56 7.52
CA ASP A 313 -13.94 -31.12 8.34
C ASP A 313 -14.65 -29.86 7.81
N ASN A 314 -14.16 -29.23 6.73
CA ASN A 314 -14.62 -27.94 6.19
C ASN A 314 -14.58 -26.81 7.22
N SER A 315 -13.80 -26.96 8.30
CA SER A 315 -13.74 -25.96 9.38
C SER A 315 -12.72 -24.87 9.11
N THR A 316 -11.76 -25.13 8.23
CA THR A 316 -10.67 -24.22 7.93
C THR A 316 -10.74 -23.76 6.47
N ILE A 317 -10.70 -22.44 6.28
CA ILE A 317 -10.59 -21.81 4.96
C ILE A 317 -9.15 -21.33 4.79
N GLN A 318 -8.52 -21.72 3.68
CA GLN A 318 -7.21 -21.24 3.30
C GLN A 318 -7.32 -20.31 2.10
N LEU A 319 -6.55 -19.23 2.10
CA LEU A 319 -6.36 -18.35 0.94
C LEU A 319 -5.04 -18.73 0.27
N VAL A 320 -5.11 -19.11 -1.00
CA VAL A 320 -3.95 -19.53 -1.78
C VAL A 320 -3.64 -18.54 -2.91
N HIS A 321 -2.52 -18.75 -3.62
CA HIS A 321 -2.06 -17.91 -4.73
C HIS A 321 -1.79 -16.45 -4.34
N SER A 322 -1.42 -16.21 -3.10
CA SER A 322 -0.95 -14.90 -2.66
C SER A 322 0.57 -14.81 -2.81
N CYS A 323 1.06 -13.74 -3.39
CA CYS A 323 2.48 -13.41 -3.38
C CYS A 323 2.93 -13.16 -1.94
N THR A 324 3.95 -13.86 -1.47
CA THR A 324 4.44 -13.75 -0.08
C THR A 324 4.86 -12.32 0.22
N SER A 325 5.79 -11.79 -0.55
CA SER A 325 6.18 -10.39 -0.53
C SER A 325 6.83 -10.00 -1.84
N ALA A 326 6.88 -8.72 -2.16
CA ALA A 326 7.70 -8.21 -3.23
C ALA A 326 8.22 -6.82 -2.87
N GLY A 327 9.36 -6.46 -3.40
CA GLY A 327 9.99 -5.17 -3.16
C GLY A 327 10.98 -4.83 -4.25
N LEU A 328 11.73 -3.76 -4.05
CA LEU A 328 12.73 -3.27 -4.99
C LEU A 328 14.07 -3.16 -4.28
N GLY A 329 15.17 -3.54 -4.95
CA GLY A 329 16.51 -3.43 -4.42
C GLY A 329 16.75 -4.18 -3.10
N GLY A 330 17.46 -3.54 -2.17
CA GLY A 330 17.86 -4.11 -0.91
C GLY A 330 18.92 -5.20 -1.02
N SER A 331 19.22 -5.91 0.06
CA SER A 331 20.25 -6.95 0.11
C SER A 331 20.01 -8.11 -0.87
N SER A 332 18.78 -8.35 -1.27
CA SER A 332 18.40 -9.39 -2.24
C SER A 332 18.49 -8.94 -3.70
N ASN A 333 18.91 -7.71 -3.98
CA ASN A 333 19.02 -7.15 -5.33
C ASN A 333 17.75 -7.31 -6.18
N ARG A 334 16.58 -7.06 -5.61
CA ARG A 334 15.27 -7.27 -6.24
C ARG A 334 15.11 -6.39 -7.47
N ALA A 335 14.96 -7.01 -8.63
CA ALA A 335 15.05 -6.35 -9.94
C ALA A 335 13.79 -5.56 -10.33
N GLY A 336 12.63 -5.85 -9.72
CA GLY A 336 11.38 -5.18 -10.05
C GLY A 336 10.92 -5.36 -11.50
N ASP A 337 11.35 -6.45 -12.13
CA ASP A 337 11.00 -6.87 -13.49
C ASP A 337 10.13 -8.14 -13.46
N ASP A 338 9.66 -8.56 -14.63
CA ASP A 338 8.77 -9.72 -14.76
C ASP A 338 9.36 -10.98 -14.13
N ASN A 339 10.64 -11.23 -14.41
CA ASN A 339 11.31 -12.42 -13.89
C ASN A 339 11.38 -12.41 -12.37
N TYR A 340 11.67 -11.26 -11.77
CA TYR A 340 11.69 -11.11 -10.31
C TYR A 340 10.32 -11.42 -9.70
N TYR A 341 9.23 -10.88 -10.25
CA TYR A 341 7.89 -11.08 -9.69
C TYR A 341 7.37 -12.52 -9.83
N LEU A 342 7.96 -13.33 -10.70
CA LEU A 342 7.54 -14.71 -10.91
C LEU A 342 8.48 -15.74 -10.25
N THR A 343 9.77 -15.43 -10.14
CA THR A 343 10.80 -16.39 -9.72
C THR A 343 11.65 -15.91 -8.55
N GLY A 344 11.51 -14.66 -8.15
CA GLY A 344 12.26 -14.08 -7.04
C GLY A 344 11.95 -14.79 -5.72
N LYS A 345 12.98 -15.00 -4.89
CA LYS A 345 12.86 -15.71 -3.61
C LYS A 345 11.76 -15.11 -2.71
N ASP A 346 11.63 -13.78 -2.72
CA ASP A 346 10.65 -13.07 -1.89
C ASP A 346 9.26 -13.01 -2.55
N ALA A 347 9.19 -13.22 -3.87
CA ALA A 347 7.95 -13.17 -4.64
C ALA A 347 7.33 -14.57 -4.84
N SER A 348 7.69 -15.54 -4.02
CA SER A 348 7.12 -16.89 -4.10
C SER A 348 5.61 -16.87 -3.88
N VAL A 349 4.92 -17.70 -4.64
CA VAL A 349 3.48 -17.87 -4.52
C VAL A 349 3.15 -18.98 -3.53
N VAL A 350 2.13 -18.78 -2.74
CA VAL A 350 1.54 -19.81 -1.89
C VAL A 350 0.70 -20.73 -2.76
N THR A 351 1.04 -22.01 -2.84
CA THR A 351 0.32 -23.00 -3.64
C THR A 351 -0.44 -23.97 -2.76
N SER A 352 -1.50 -24.56 -3.31
CA SER A 352 -2.33 -25.57 -2.64
C SER A 352 -1.70 -26.96 -2.50
N SER A 353 -0.48 -27.15 -2.99
CA SER A 353 0.16 -28.48 -3.01
C SER A 353 0.70 -28.95 -1.67
N ASP A 354 0.73 -28.09 -0.65
CA ASP A 354 1.10 -28.46 0.72
C ASP A 354 -0.02 -28.12 1.70
N PRO A 355 -0.92 -29.07 1.97
CA PRO A 355 -1.99 -28.85 2.96
C PRO A 355 -1.49 -28.71 4.40
N THR A 356 -0.18 -28.93 4.64
CA THR A 356 0.42 -28.76 5.97
C THR A 356 1.15 -27.41 6.12
N SER A 357 1.36 -26.66 5.05
CA SER A 357 1.97 -25.34 5.13
C SER A 357 0.97 -24.32 5.62
N THR A 358 1.04 -23.98 6.88
CA THR A 358 0.32 -22.86 7.48
C THR A 358 0.97 -21.55 7.03
N TYR A 359 0.40 -20.90 6.03
CA TYR A 359 0.79 -19.54 5.67
C TYR A 359 -0.17 -18.57 6.32
N TYR A 360 0.30 -17.91 7.37
CA TYR A 360 -0.41 -16.81 8.02
C TYR A 360 0.13 -15.49 7.48
N TYR A 361 -0.74 -14.62 7.03
CA TYR A 361 -0.46 -13.26 6.62
C TYR A 361 -0.94 -12.24 7.63
#